data_e30cf9f398a8b7922da633bd75f6429b
#
_entry.id   e30cf9f398a8b7922da633bd75f6429b
#
_cell.length_a   1.000
_cell.length_b   1.000
_cell.length_c   1.000
_cell.angle_alpha   90.00
_cell.angle_beta   90.00
_cell.angle_gamma   90.00
#
_symmetry.space_group_name_H-M   'P 1'
#
loop_
_entity.id
_entity.type
_entity.pdbx_description
1 polymer ?
#
loop_
_entity_poly.entity_id
_entity_poly.type
_entity_poly.pdbx_seq_one_letter_code
_entity_poly.pdbx_strand_id
1 'polypeptide(L)'
;KKKTVVNDSNTPLHLLQPAYQGTYGDLTPEQVNKEVDRVFAYIDKETPARVVDKNTGKQITDYTIMGEEAQLERGAFRLASYEWGVTYSALIAATEATGDQRYTDYVQSRFRFLAEVAPHFKRVYEEKGTTDPQLLQILTPHALDDAGAVCAAMVKVRVKDRSLPVDGLIENYFDFIQNKEYRLADGTFARNRPQHNTLWLDDMFMGIPAVAQMSRYDKAQKEIYLAEAIRQFLQFADRMFIPEKGLYRHGWVESSTDHPAFCWARANGWAMLTACE
;
A
#
# COMPACT_ATOMS: atom_id res chain seq x y z
N LYS A 1 13.12 40.24 6.06
CA LYS A 1 13.22 38.97 6.80
C LYS A 1 12.36 37.96 6.07
N LYS A 2 12.95 36.86 5.52
CA LYS A 2 12.19 35.72 4.98
C LYS A 2 11.37 35.14 6.13
N LYS A 3 10.05 35.07 5.99
CA LYS A 3 9.20 34.33 6.94
C LYS A 3 9.59 32.85 6.87
N THR A 4 10.02 32.28 7.99
CA THR A 4 10.22 30.83 8.10
C THR A 4 8.89 30.14 7.88
N VAL A 5 8.82 29.22 6.93
CA VAL A 5 7.60 28.43 6.70
C VAL A 5 7.47 27.49 7.88
N VAL A 6 6.38 27.61 8.61
CA VAL A 6 6.06 26.74 9.75
C VAL A 6 5.48 25.42 9.21
N ASN A 7 6.06 24.30 9.61
CA ASN A 7 5.64 22.96 9.23
C ASN A 7 5.95 21.95 10.36
N ASP A 8 5.57 20.71 10.16
CA ASP A 8 5.75 19.61 11.13
C ASP A 8 7.22 19.24 11.39
N SER A 9 8.14 19.63 10.50
CA SER A 9 9.59 19.41 10.70
C SER A 9 10.24 20.44 11.62
N ASN A 10 9.63 21.61 11.81
CA ASN A 10 10.20 22.69 12.58
C ASN A 10 9.30 23.22 13.72
N THR A 11 8.09 22.70 13.84
CA THR A 11 7.11 23.14 14.84
C THR A 11 6.35 21.92 15.40
N PRO A 12 6.27 21.75 16.72
CA PRO A 12 5.44 20.70 17.32
C PRO A 12 4.00 20.77 16.82
N LEU A 13 3.41 19.62 16.49
CA LEU A 13 2.08 19.53 15.86
C LEU A 13 0.98 20.30 16.63
N HIS A 14 1.02 20.28 17.97
CA HIS A 14 0.04 20.99 18.80
C HIS A 14 0.17 22.52 18.73
N LEU A 15 1.27 23.04 18.20
CA LEU A 15 1.49 24.48 17.94
C LEU A 15 1.26 24.89 16.49
N LEU A 16 1.03 23.92 15.60
CA LEU A 16 0.68 24.20 14.22
C LEU A 16 -0.76 24.72 14.16
N GLN A 17 -0.88 25.96 13.70
CA GLN A 17 -2.18 26.56 13.42
C GLN A 17 -2.42 26.51 11.90
N PRO A 18 -3.56 26.01 11.43
CA PRO A 18 -3.87 26.04 10.00
C PRO A 18 -3.92 27.49 9.51
N ALA A 19 -3.38 27.72 8.32
CA ALA A 19 -3.39 29.04 7.67
C ALA A 19 -4.79 29.42 7.13
N TYR A 20 -5.77 28.53 7.27
CA TYR A 20 -7.16 28.70 6.83
C TYR A 20 -8.10 28.40 8.00
N GLN A 21 -9.23 29.08 8.01
CA GLN A 21 -10.31 28.70 8.91
C GLN A 21 -11.00 27.45 8.34
N GLY A 22 -10.88 26.33 9.04
CA GLY A 22 -11.69 25.16 8.74
C GLY A 22 -13.14 25.46 9.08
N THR A 23 -14.02 25.34 8.12
CA THR A 23 -15.47 25.31 8.39
C THR A 23 -15.80 23.90 8.83
N TYR A 24 -16.18 23.75 10.10
CA TYR A 24 -16.77 22.52 10.60
C TYR A 24 -18.28 22.63 10.39
N GLY A 25 -18.80 21.82 9.49
CA GLY A 25 -20.23 21.72 9.20
C GLY A 25 -20.50 20.43 8.45
N ASP A 26 -21.76 20.07 8.31
CA ASP A 26 -22.16 18.92 7.54
C ASP A 26 -21.81 19.12 6.07
N LEU A 27 -21.02 18.20 5.52
CA LEU A 27 -20.68 18.18 4.10
C LEU A 27 -21.80 17.53 3.30
N THR A 28 -22.15 18.12 2.17
CA THR A 28 -23.05 17.45 1.23
C THR A 28 -22.28 16.43 0.39
N PRO A 29 -22.95 15.37 -0.13
CA PRO A 29 -22.33 14.44 -1.06
C PRO A 29 -21.66 15.11 -2.26
N GLU A 30 -22.25 16.20 -2.77
CA GLU A 30 -21.72 16.97 -3.91
C GLU A 30 -20.41 17.67 -3.55
N GLN A 31 -20.30 18.21 -2.33
CA GLN A 31 -19.05 18.81 -1.85
C GLN A 31 -17.95 17.77 -1.70
N VAL A 32 -18.27 16.59 -1.14
CA VAL A 32 -17.33 15.50 -1.01
C VAL A 32 -16.88 15.00 -2.39
N ASN A 33 -17.81 14.75 -3.31
CA ASN A 33 -17.49 14.28 -4.66
C ASN A 33 -16.61 15.26 -5.42
N LYS A 34 -16.86 16.58 -5.30
CA LYS A 34 -16.02 17.61 -5.90
C LYS A 34 -14.56 17.52 -5.45
N GLU A 35 -14.31 17.28 -4.16
CA GLU A 35 -12.96 17.14 -3.65
C GLU A 35 -12.32 15.80 -4.06
N VAL A 36 -13.08 14.72 -4.07
CA VAL A 36 -12.62 13.42 -4.57
C VAL A 36 -12.23 13.54 -6.06
N ASP A 37 -13.06 14.15 -6.90
CA ASP A 37 -12.76 14.39 -8.32
C ASP A 37 -11.51 15.23 -8.51
N ARG A 38 -11.33 16.27 -7.71
CA ARG A 38 -10.13 17.13 -7.77
C ARG A 38 -8.86 16.34 -7.44
N VAL A 39 -8.90 15.53 -6.38
CA VAL A 39 -7.79 14.67 -5.99
C VAL A 39 -7.53 13.62 -7.05
N PHE A 40 -8.58 12.96 -7.55
CA PHE A 40 -8.47 11.94 -8.57
C PHE A 40 -7.84 12.47 -9.86
N ALA A 41 -8.30 13.62 -10.36
CA ALA A 41 -7.73 14.25 -11.54
C ALA A 41 -6.23 14.55 -11.39
N TYR A 42 -5.81 14.94 -10.18
CA TYR A 42 -4.40 15.19 -9.89
C TYR A 42 -3.58 13.89 -9.91
N ILE A 43 -4.01 12.87 -9.19
CA ILE A 43 -3.26 11.61 -9.13
C ILE A 43 -3.23 10.89 -10.47
N ASP A 44 -4.30 10.94 -11.27
CA ASP A 44 -4.32 10.36 -12.61
C ASP A 44 -3.28 11.01 -13.53
N LYS A 45 -3.20 12.34 -13.50
CA LYS A 45 -2.22 13.11 -14.24
C LYS A 45 -0.78 12.82 -13.80
N GLU A 46 -0.54 12.72 -12.49
CA GLU A 46 0.80 12.68 -11.91
C GLU A 46 1.35 11.24 -11.70
N THR A 47 0.62 10.23 -12.15
CA THR A 47 1.04 8.82 -12.08
C THR A 47 1.00 8.16 -13.47
N PRO A 48 1.93 8.49 -14.36
CA PRO A 48 1.95 7.92 -15.70
C PRO A 48 2.22 6.40 -15.64
N ALA A 49 1.39 5.62 -16.33
CA ALA A 49 1.60 4.19 -16.55
C ALA A 49 2.17 3.99 -17.96
N ARG A 50 3.45 4.32 -18.15
CA ARG A 50 4.14 4.28 -19.44
C ARG A 50 5.58 3.82 -19.26
N VAL A 51 6.11 3.17 -20.30
CA VAL A 51 7.52 2.88 -20.46
C VAL A 51 8.16 3.94 -21.35
N VAL A 52 9.32 4.41 -20.98
CA VAL A 52 10.13 5.34 -21.77
C VAL A 52 11.54 4.81 -21.95
N ASP A 53 12.18 5.21 -23.03
CA ASP A 53 13.62 5.05 -23.22
C ASP A 53 14.36 6.04 -22.30
N LYS A 54 15.17 5.54 -21.39
CA LYS A 54 15.90 6.34 -20.38
C LYS A 54 16.89 7.34 -20.97
N ASN A 55 17.36 7.12 -22.22
CA ASN A 55 18.34 7.95 -22.90
C ASN A 55 17.69 9.10 -23.67
N THR A 56 16.51 8.84 -24.25
CA THR A 56 15.83 9.79 -25.17
C THR A 56 14.56 10.39 -24.56
N GLY A 57 13.99 9.77 -23.51
CA GLY A 57 12.71 10.14 -22.93
C GLY A 57 11.49 9.78 -23.82
N LYS A 58 11.72 9.13 -24.96
CA LYS A 58 10.61 8.74 -25.84
C LYS A 58 9.82 7.58 -25.26
N GLN A 59 8.50 7.65 -25.39
CA GLN A 59 7.63 6.56 -24.97
C GLN A 59 7.85 5.32 -25.83
N ILE A 60 7.92 4.16 -25.19
CA ILE A 60 7.93 2.83 -25.81
C ILE A 60 6.49 2.30 -25.70
N THR A 61 5.86 2.06 -26.83
CA THR A 61 4.47 1.57 -26.91
C THR A 61 4.38 0.07 -27.20
N ASP A 62 5.40 -0.48 -27.82
CA ASP A 62 5.50 -1.92 -28.08
C ASP A 62 6.39 -2.57 -27.01
N TYR A 63 5.75 -3.20 -26.04
CA TYR A 63 6.46 -3.84 -24.92
C TYR A 63 7.14 -5.15 -25.31
N THR A 64 6.90 -5.68 -26.51
CA THR A 64 7.56 -6.92 -26.98
C THR A 64 9.00 -6.71 -27.42
N ILE A 65 9.36 -5.45 -27.75
CA ILE A 65 10.70 -5.06 -28.22
C ILE A 65 11.48 -4.21 -27.22
N MET A 66 11.05 -4.17 -25.96
CA MET A 66 11.78 -3.42 -24.92
C MET A 66 13.21 -3.92 -24.78
N GLY A 67 14.17 -2.99 -24.82
CA GLY A 67 15.59 -3.22 -24.55
C GLY A 67 15.98 -2.78 -23.13
N GLU A 68 17.30 -2.70 -22.91
CA GLU A 68 17.89 -2.31 -21.62
C GLU A 68 17.68 -0.84 -21.26
N GLU A 69 17.34 -0.02 -22.24
CA GLU A 69 17.03 1.41 -22.11
C GLU A 69 15.63 1.63 -21.54
N ALA A 70 14.77 0.61 -21.51
CA ALA A 70 13.41 0.70 -21.01
C ALA A 70 13.39 1.01 -19.49
N GLN A 71 12.59 1.99 -19.11
CA GLN A 71 12.28 2.29 -17.71
C GLN A 71 10.83 2.79 -17.59
N LEU A 72 10.25 2.70 -16.40
CA LEU A 72 8.98 3.34 -16.13
C LEU A 72 9.13 4.87 -16.15
N GLU A 73 8.18 5.56 -16.77
CA GLU A 73 8.14 7.02 -16.69
C GLU A 73 7.94 7.44 -15.22
N ARG A 74 8.76 8.39 -14.77
CA ARG A 74 8.67 8.90 -13.41
C ARG A 74 7.61 10.00 -13.34
N GLY A 75 6.59 9.76 -12.54
CA GLY A 75 5.64 10.78 -12.12
C GLY A 75 5.97 11.35 -10.75
N ALA A 76 5.04 12.10 -10.19
CA ALA A 76 5.15 12.59 -8.82
C ALA A 76 5.06 11.46 -7.77
N PHE A 77 4.44 10.34 -8.15
CA PHE A 77 4.24 9.18 -7.28
C PHE A 77 4.63 7.88 -7.97
N ARG A 78 4.91 6.84 -7.19
CA ARG A 78 5.19 5.49 -7.68
C ARG A 78 3.88 4.77 -7.98
N LEU A 79 3.91 3.84 -8.94
CA LEU A 79 2.76 2.98 -9.25
C LEU A 79 2.60 1.81 -8.28
N ALA A 80 3.68 1.45 -7.59
CA ALA A 80 3.71 0.36 -6.63
C ALA A 80 4.47 0.81 -5.38
N SER A 81 3.73 1.20 -4.36
CA SER A 81 4.19 1.52 -3.02
C SER A 81 3.03 1.30 -2.05
N TYR A 82 3.28 1.29 -0.74
CA TYR A 82 2.18 1.13 0.22
C TYR A 82 1.14 2.25 0.08
N GLU A 83 1.59 3.50 -0.15
CA GLU A 83 0.69 4.65 -0.36
C GLU A 83 -0.23 4.41 -1.55
N TRP A 84 0.32 3.82 -2.64
CA TRP A 84 -0.48 3.52 -3.81
C TRP A 84 -1.38 2.32 -3.61
N GLY A 85 -0.98 1.30 -2.87
CA GLY A 85 -1.86 0.21 -2.46
C GLY A 85 -3.08 0.70 -1.69
N VAL A 86 -2.88 1.63 -0.75
CA VAL A 86 -3.96 2.32 -0.02
C VAL A 86 -4.82 3.15 -0.96
N THR A 87 -4.20 3.94 -1.84
CA THR A 87 -4.90 4.78 -2.82
C THR A 87 -5.76 3.93 -3.76
N TYR A 88 -5.24 2.83 -4.28
CA TYR A 88 -6.01 1.90 -5.11
C TYR A 88 -7.21 1.32 -4.36
N SER A 89 -7.03 0.88 -3.11
CA SER A 89 -8.14 0.40 -2.27
C SER A 89 -9.18 1.48 -2.02
N ALA A 90 -8.75 2.73 -1.77
CA ALA A 90 -9.65 3.87 -1.59
C ALA A 90 -10.44 4.20 -2.87
N LEU A 91 -9.81 4.12 -4.05
CA LEU A 91 -10.49 4.35 -5.34
C LEU A 91 -11.51 3.25 -5.66
N ILE A 92 -11.21 1.99 -5.31
CA ILE A 92 -12.18 0.89 -5.42
C ILE A 92 -13.41 1.16 -4.53
N ALA A 93 -13.16 1.59 -3.28
CA ALA A 93 -14.23 1.97 -2.36
C ALA A 93 -15.01 3.21 -2.83
N ALA A 94 -14.33 4.18 -3.45
CA ALA A 94 -14.99 5.35 -4.05
C ALA A 94 -15.94 4.94 -5.19
N THR A 95 -15.57 3.99 -6.05
CA THR A 95 -16.50 3.42 -7.04
C THR A 95 -17.73 2.79 -6.35
N GLU A 96 -17.53 2.03 -5.28
CA GLU A 96 -18.64 1.37 -4.56
C GLU A 96 -19.59 2.39 -3.92
N ALA A 97 -19.05 3.48 -3.40
CA ALA A 97 -19.83 4.52 -2.73
C ALA A 97 -20.56 5.46 -3.70
N THR A 98 -19.96 5.77 -4.86
CA THR A 98 -20.47 6.78 -5.79
C THR A 98 -21.12 6.20 -7.03
N GLY A 99 -20.79 4.95 -7.40
CA GLY A 99 -21.14 4.34 -8.68
C GLY A 99 -20.26 4.81 -9.86
N ASP A 100 -19.29 5.69 -9.62
CA ASP A 100 -18.40 6.21 -10.66
C ASP A 100 -17.29 5.20 -10.98
N GLN A 101 -17.40 4.59 -12.16
CA GLN A 101 -16.49 3.53 -12.60
C GLN A 101 -15.08 4.04 -12.91
N ARG A 102 -14.89 5.34 -13.18
CA ARG A 102 -13.57 5.94 -13.51
C ARG A 102 -12.50 5.58 -12.48
N TYR A 103 -12.87 5.49 -11.21
CA TYR A 103 -11.91 5.19 -10.15
C TYR A 103 -11.40 3.74 -10.23
N THR A 104 -12.28 2.77 -10.43
CA THR A 104 -11.86 1.36 -10.62
C THR A 104 -11.13 1.17 -11.95
N ASP A 105 -11.55 1.82 -13.03
CA ASP A 105 -10.88 1.75 -14.33
C ASP A 105 -9.43 2.25 -14.25
N TYR A 106 -9.20 3.32 -13.50
CA TYR A 106 -7.84 3.80 -13.20
C TYR A 106 -7.00 2.70 -12.54
N VAL A 107 -7.51 2.05 -11.49
CA VAL A 107 -6.80 0.99 -10.77
C VAL A 107 -6.50 -0.19 -11.70
N GLN A 108 -7.50 -0.67 -12.44
CA GLN A 108 -7.34 -1.79 -13.37
C GLN A 108 -6.32 -1.49 -14.46
N SER A 109 -6.33 -0.27 -15.01
CA SER A 109 -5.38 0.14 -16.05
C SER A 109 -3.93 0.12 -15.57
N ARG A 110 -3.66 0.57 -14.32
CA ARG A 110 -2.31 0.55 -13.74
C ARG A 110 -1.85 -0.88 -13.44
N PHE A 111 -2.72 -1.71 -12.91
CA PHE A 111 -2.37 -3.11 -12.64
C PHE A 111 -2.18 -3.93 -13.93
N ARG A 112 -2.99 -3.70 -14.96
CA ARG A 112 -2.79 -4.29 -16.28
C ARG A 112 -1.44 -3.89 -16.86
N PHE A 113 -1.11 -2.61 -16.83
CA PHE A 113 0.17 -2.10 -17.27
C PHE A 113 1.35 -2.77 -16.52
N LEU A 114 1.29 -2.83 -15.20
CA LEU A 114 2.34 -3.49 -14.41
C LEU A 114 2.48 -4.98 -14.76
N ALA A 115 1.38 -5.68 -14.96
CA ALA A 115 1.40 -7.09 -15.35
C ALA A 115 1.98 -7.30 -16.76
N GLU A 116 1.71 -6.40 -17.69
CA GLU A 116 2.23 -6.45 -19.06
C GLU A 116 3.74 -6.22 -19.14
N VAL A 117 4.26 -5.29 -18.34
CA VAL A 117 5.69 -4.93 -18.40
C VAL A 117 6.58 -5.77 -17.48
N ALA A 118 6.03 -6.31 -16.39
CA ALA A 118 6.79 -7.06 -15.39
C ALA A 118 7.66 -8.21 -15.97
N PRO A 119 7.22 -9.00 -16.95
CA PRO A 119 8.05 -10.08 -17.52
C PRO A 119 9.36 -9.59 -18.14
N HIS A 120 9.35 -8.43 -18.80
CA HIS A 120 10.58 -7.84 -19.35
C HIS A 120 11.55 -7.45 -18.24
N PHE A 121 11.08 -6.68 -17.26
CA PHE A 121 11.93 -6.20 -16.18
C PHE A 121 12.42 -7.34 -15.28
N LYS A 122 11.65 -8.42 -15.15
CA LYS A 122 12.07 -9.64 -14.48
C LYS A 122 13.27 -10.29 -15.18
N ARG A 123 13.22 -10.44 -16.51
CA ARG A 123 14.37 -10.96 -17.28
C ARG A 123 15.60 -10.08 -17.10
N VAL A 124 15.44 -8.76 -17.19
CA VAL A 124 16.58 -7.82 -16.98
C VAL A 124 17.18 -7.99 -15.59
N TYR A 125 16.33 -8.18 -14.58
CA TYR A 125 16.80 -8.44 -13.22
C TYR A 125 17.55 -9.78 -13.09
N GLU A 126 17.02 -10.84 -13.68
CA GLU A 126 17.64 -12.18 -13.67
C GLU A 126 18.99 -12.19 -14.37
N GLU A 127 19.14 -11.40 -15.44
CA GLU A 127 20.40 -11.30 -16.22
C GLU A 127 21.44 -10.38 -15.58
N LYS A 128 21.01 -9.30 -14.91
CA LYS A 128 21.89 -8.19 -14.48
C LYS A 128 21.95 -7.95 -12.98
N GLY A 129 21.08 -8.59 -12.21
CA GLY A 129 20.92 -8.34 -10.77
C GLY A 129 20.28 -6.98 -10.42
N THR A 130 19.83 -6.23 -11.43
CA THR A 130 19.13 -4.94 -11.24
C THR A 130 18.12 -4.70 -12.35
N THR A 131 17.12 -3.83 -12.07
CA THR A 131 16.09 -3.44 -13.03
C THR A 131 15.50 -2.08 -12.63
N ASP A 132 14.42 -1.65 -13.28
CA ASP A 132 13.70 -0.44 -12.85
C ASP A 132 13.33 -0.52 -11.37
N PRO A 133 13.60 0.53 -10.55
CA PRO A 133 13.40 0.49 -9.10
C PRO A 133 11.96 0.22 -8.66
N GLN A 134 10.94 0.66 -9.42
CA GLN A 134 9.55 0.37 -9.09
C GLN A 134 9.22 -1.10 -9.35
N LEU A 135 9.72 -1.65 -10.47
CA LEU A 135 9.55 -3.07 -10.78
C LEU A 135 10.39 -3.96 -9.87
N LEU A 136 11.59 -3.52 -9.47
CA LEU A 136 12.40 -4.25 -8.51
C LEU A 136 11.64 -4.46 -7.19
N GLN A 137 10.98 -3.43 -6.68
CA GLN A 137 10.16 -3.51 -5.47
C GLN A 137 8.98 -4.49 -5.61
N ILE A 138 8.38 -4.57 -6.81
CA ILE A 138 7.32 -5.54 -7.11
C ILE A 138 7.88 -6.98 -7.19
N LEU A 139 8.99 -7.14 -7.90
CA LEU A 139 9.57 -8.46 -8.20
C LEU A 139 10.27 -9.09 -6.99
N THR A 140 10.88 -8.26 -6.16
CA THR A 140 11.65 -8.67 -4.97
C THR A 140 11.23 -7.86 -3.74
N PRO A 141 9.99 -7.98 -3.26
CA PRO A 141 9.57 -7.30 -2.05
C PRO A 141 10.41 -7.77 -0.86
N HIS A 142 10.71 -6.87 0.08
CA HIS A 142 11.56 -7.14 1.23
C HIS A 142 10.98 -6.66 2.56
N ALA A 143 9.75 -6.14 2.53
CA ALA A 143 8.96 -5.74 3.68
C ALA A 143 7.46 -5.80 3.35
N LEU A 144 6.61 -5.84 4.36
CA LEU A 144 5.15 -5.75 4.17
C LEU A 144 4.74 -4.45 3.47
N ASP A 145 5.47 -3.35 3.71
CA ASP A 145 5.26 -2.07 3.01
C ASP A 145 5.33 -2.21 1.48
N ASP A 146 6.19 -3.10 0.97
CA ASP A 146 6.32 -3.32 -0.47
C ASP A 146 5.16 -4.16 -1.04
N ALA A 147 4.65 -5.10 -0.25
CA ALA A 147 3.82 -6.19 -0.77
C ALA A 147 2.33 -6.05 -0.41
N GLY A 148 2.01 -5.77 0.86
CA GLY A 148 0.69 -6.09 1.38
C GLY A 148 -0.45 -5.23 0.88
N ALA A 149 -0.35 -3.90 1.01
CA ALA A 149 -1.42 -3.00 0.58
C ALA A 149 -1.67 -3.08 -0.94
N VAL A 150 -0.61 -3.24 -1.75
CA VAL A 150 -0.74 -3.39 -3.20
C VAL A 150 -1.34 -4.75 -3.55
N CYS A 151 -0.90 -5.84 -2.90
CA CYS A 151 -1.47 -7.16 -3.08
C CYS A 151 -2.98 -7.18 -2.76
N ALA A 152 -3.37 -6.62 -1.61
CA ALA A 152 -4.78 -6.53 -1.23
C ALA A 152 -5.63 -5.81 -2.29
N ALA A 153 -5.15 -4.67 -2.81
CA ALA A 153 -5.82 -3.93 -3.87
C ALA A 153 -5.90 -4.73 -5.18
N MET A 154 -4.83 -5.42 -5.57
CA MET A 154 -4.83 -6.30 -6.76
C MET A 154 -5.86 -7.41 -6.63
N VAL A 155 -5.93 -8.07 -5.48
CA VAL A 155 -6.92 -9.11 -5.22
C VAL A 155 -8.34 -8.57 -5.32
N LYS A 156 -8.63 -7.40 -4.74
CA LYS A 156 -9.96 -6.76 -4.79
C LYS A 156 -10.47 -6.57 -6.23
N VAL A 157 -9.63 -6.05 -7.14
CA VAL A 157 -10.04 -5.89 -8.55
C VAL A 157 -10.06 -7.21 -9.30
N ARG A 158 -9.09 -8.12 -9.04
CA ARG A 158 -8.99 -9.42 -9.73
C ARG A 158 -10.19 -10.32 -9.44
N VAL A 159 -10.72 -10.25 -8.22
CA VAL A 159 -11.93 -11.02 -7.85
C VAL A 159 -13.16 -10.51 -8.60
N LYS A 160 -13.25 -9.20 -8.89
CA LYS A 160 -14.33 -8.58 -9.65
C LYS A 160 -14.15 -8.75 -11.16
N ASP A 161 -12.93 -8.56 -11.65
CA ASP A 161 -12.56 -8.73 -13.07
C ASP A 161 -11.60 -9.92 -13.24
N ARG A 162 -12.17 -11.06 -13.63
CA ARG A 162 -11.41 -12.30 -13.87
C ARG A 162 -10.51 -12.26 -15.09
N SER A 163 -10.64 -11.25 -15.95
CA SER A 163 -9.80 -11.08 -17.15
C SER A 163 -8.51 -10.33 -16.89
N LEU A 164 -8.37 -9.69 -15.70
CA LEU A 164 -7.19 -8.90 -15.35
C LEU A 164 -5.98 -9.83 -15.13
N PRO A 165 -4.86 -9.68 -15.88
CA PRO A 165 -3.75 -10.63 -15.90
C PRO A 165 -2.74 -10.42 -14.76
N VAL A 166 -3.20 -10.29 -13.52
CA VAL A 166 -2.36 -9.94 -12.35
C VAL A 166 -2.02 -11.12 -11.45
N ASP A 167 -2.43 -12.34 -11.81
CA ASP A 167 -2.26 -13.53 -10.95
C ASP A 167 -0.80 -13.74 -10.55
N GLY A 168 0.14 -13.65 -11.50
CA GLY A 168 1.57 -13.80 -11.21
C GLY A 168 2.14 -12.73 -10.27
N LEU A 169 1.60 -11.51 -10.30
CA LEU A 169 2.00 -10.45 -9.35
C LEU A 169 1.41 -10.70 -7.97
N ILE A 170 0.14 -11.11 -7.89
CA ILE A 170 -0.51 -11.50 -6.63
C ILE A 170 0.25 -12.65 -5.98
N GLU A 171 0.56 -13.70 -6.73
CA GLU A 171 1.30 -14.86 -6.24
C GLU A 171 2.68 -14.48 -5.71
N ASN A 172 3.41 -13.62 -6.43
CA ASN A 172 4.72 -13.15 -6.00
C ASN A 172 4.67 -12.34 -4.69
N TYR A 173 3.72 -11.41 -4.57
CA TYR A 173 3.53 -10.65 -3.35
C TYR A 173 3.09 -11.54 -2.18
N PHE A 174 2.16 -12.43 -2.44
CA PHE A 174 1.61 -13.29 -1.41
C PHE A 174 2.60 -14.37 -0.93
N ASP A 175 3.43 -14.89 -1.83
CA ASP A 175 4.56 -15.76 -1.46
C ASP A 175 5.52 -15.04 -0.49
N PHE A 176 5.81 -13.75 -0.74
CA PHE A 176 6.60 -12.97 0.20
C PHE A 176 5.92 -12.86 1.56
N ILE A 177 4.67 -12.43 1.61
CA ILE A 177 3.91 -12.23 2.85
C ILE A 177 3.80 -13.53 3.66
N GLN A 178 3.53 -14.63 2.99
CA GLN A 178 3.29 -15.91 3.65
C GLN A 178 4.57 -16.64 4.05
N ASN A 179 5.59 -16.65 3.19
CA ASN A 179 6.73 -17.54 3.30
C ASN A 179 8.07 -16.84 3.60
N LYS A 180 8.19 -15.54 3.36
CA LYS A 180 9.46 -14.82 3.45
C LYS A 180 9.45 -13.70 4.47
N GLU A 181 8.25 -13.17 4.81
CA GLU A 181 8.14 -12.12 5.81
C GLU A 181 8.60 -12.61 7.18
N TYR A 182 9.36 -11.76 7.86
CA TYR A 182 9.85 -12.07 9.19
C TYR A 182 8.71 -12.17 10.21
N ARG A 183 8.81 -13.17 11.10
CA ARG A 183 7.79 -13.42 12.12
C ARG A 183 8.41 -13.70 13.47
N LEU A 184 7.68 -13.37 14.52
CA LEU A 184 8.00 -13.82 15.89
C LEU A 184 7.83 -15.34 15.99
N ALA A 185 8.30 -15.93 17.09
CA ALA A 185 8.21 -17.35 17.37
C ALA A 185 6.77 -17.90 17.35
N ASP A 186 5.78 -17.10 17.67
CA ASP A 186 4.35 -17.44 17.61
C ASP A 186 3.71 -17.20 16.24
N GLY A 187 4.52 -16.81 15.24
CA GLY A 187 4.10 -16.54 13.89
C GLY A 187 3.54 -15.14 13.62
N THR A 188 3.54 -14.22 14.58
CA THR A 188 3.13 -12.83 14.39
C THR A 188 4.06 -12.14 13.38
N PHE A 189 3.51 -11.41 12.41
CA PHE A 189 4.30 -10.54 11.53
C PHE A 189 5.15 -9.56 12.37
N ALA A 190 6.41 -9.44 12.03
CA ALA A 190 7.33 -8.62 12.79
C ALA A 190 8.45 -8.06 11.90
N ARG A 191 9.20 -7.13 12.43
CA ARG A 191 10.39 -6.56 11.79
C ARG A 191 11.64 -7.03 12.52
N ASN A 192 12.68 -7.31 11.76
CA ASN A 192 14.00 -7.62 12.27
C ASN A 192 14.98 -6.44 12.13
N ARG A 193 14.51 -5.29 11.67
CA ARG A 193 15.26 -4.05 11.47
C ARG A 193 14.41 -2.84 11.87
N PRO A 194 14.98 -1.79 12.44
CA PRO A 194 16.36 -1.67 12.95
C PRO A 194 16.65 -2.55 14.17
N GLN A 195 15.61 -3.06 14.85
CA GLN A 195 15.73 -3.97 15.99
C GLN A 195 14.98 -5.27 15.67
N HIS A 196 15.54 -6.40 16.15
CA HIS A 196 14.87 -7.69 16.05
C HIS A 196 13.60 -7.73 16.89
N ASN A 197 12.65 -8.52 16.42
CA ASN A 197 11.42 -8.82 17.15
C ASN A 197 10.65 -7.54 17.51
N THR A 198 10.45 -6.68 16.52
CA THR A 198 9.75 -5.40 16.67
C THR A 198 8.45 -5.43 15.85
N LEU A 199 7.37 -4.94 16.42
CA LEU A 199 6.12 -4.68 15.70
C LEU A 199 5.96 -3.18 15.49
N TRP A 200 5.57 -2.82 14.28
CA TRP A 200 5.05 -1.50 13.97
C TRP A 200 3.57 -1.63 13.67
N LEU A 201 2.79 -0.71 14.18
CA LEU A 201 1.33 -0.77 14.01
C LEU A 201 0.90 -0.69 12.54
N ASP A 202 1.73 -0.08 11.69
CA ASP A 202 1.55 -0.01 10.25
C ASP A 202 1.41 -1.40 9.61
N ASP A 203 2.15 -2.39 10.13
CA ASP A 203 2.17 -3.75 9.61
C ASP A 203 0.83 -4.47 9.72
N MET A 204 -0.07 -3.99 10.59
CA MET A 204 -1.45 -4.49 10.59
C MET A 204 -2.08 -4.30 9.21
N PHE A 205 -2.00 -3.09 8.65
CA PHE A 205 -2.58 -2.81 7.33
C PHE A 205 -1.67 -3.26 6.18
N MET A 206 -0.36 -3.26 6.39
CA MET A 206 0.59 -3.68 5.34
C MET A 206 0.66 -5.20 5.16
N GLY A 207 0.06 -6.00 6.03
CA GLY A 207 0.07 -7.47 5.93
C GLY A 207 -1.32 -8.09 5.94
N ILE A 208 -2.12 -7.80 6.95
CA ILE A 208 -3.37 -8.51 7.25
C ILE A 208 -4.42 -8.41 6.14
N PRO A 209 -4.68 -7.23 5.53
CA PRO A 209 -5.65 -7.12 4.42
C PRO A 209 -5.32 -8.04 3.24
N ALA A 210 -4.05 -8.20 2.89
CA ALA A 210 -3.68 -9.12 1.81
C ALA A 210 -4.08 -10.55 2.14
N VAL A 211 -3.80 -11.02 3.35
CA VAL A 211 -4.18 -12.35 3.83
C VAL A 211 -5.72 -12.50 3.83
N ALA A 212 -6.44 -11.51 4.35
CA ALA A 212 -7.90 -11.53 4.37
C ALA A 212 -8.50 -11.58 2.96
N GLN A 213 -8.00 -10.78 2.03
CA GLN A 213 -8.49 -10.75 0.66
C GLN A 213 -8.19 -12.04 -0.12
N MET A 214 -7.11 -12.76 0.21
CA MET A 214 -6.82 -14.08 -0.39
C MET A 214 -7.93 -15.09 -0.15
N SER A 215 -8.70 -14.96 0.93
CA SER A 215 -9.90 -15.79 1.18
C SER A 215 -10.97 -15.67 0.07
N ARG A 216 -10.96 -14.57 -0.68
CA ARG A 216 -11.86 -14.32 -1.82
C ARG A 216 -11.26 -14.77 -3.14
N TYR A 217 -9.92 -14.76 -3.22
CA TYR A 217 -9.15 -15.15 -4.40
C TYR A 217 -9.06 -16.68 -4.52
N ASP A 218 -8.59 -17.34 -3.47
CA ASP A 218 -8.52 -18.81 -3.36
C ASP A 218 -9.57 -19.32 -2.38
N LYS A 219 -10.73 -19.68 -2.92
CA LYS A 219 -11.87 -20.16 -2.13
C LYS A 219 -11.62 -21.50 -1.46
N ALA A 220 -10.69 -22.31 -1.98
CA ALA A 220 -10.38 -23.61 -1.38
C ALA A 220 -9.65 -23.46 -0.04
N GLN A 221 -8.89 -22.39 0.12
CA GLN A 221 -8.13 -22.08 1.32
C GLN A 221 -8.80 -20.98 2.19
N LYS A 222 -10.04 -20.62 1.90
CA LYS A 222 -10.75 -19.48 2.51
C LYS A 222 -10.61 -19.44 4.02
N GLU A 223 -10.97 -20.55 4.70
CA GLU A 223 -11.01 -20.60 6.17
C GLU A 223 -9.60 -20.48 6.78
N ILE A 224 -8.57 -20.97 6.09
CA ILE A 224 -7.18 -20.85 6.53
C ILE A 224 -6.74 -19.39 6.49
N TYR A 225 -7.03 -18.68 5.40
CA TYR A 225 -6.68 -17.26 5.28
C TYR A 225 -7.43 -16.37 6.26
N LEU A 226 -8.72 -16.63 6.48
CA LEU A 226 -9.50 -15.89 7.48
C LEU A 226 -8.97 -16.15 8.89
N ALA A 227 -8.70 -17.40 9.25
CA ALA A 227 -8.14 -17.74 10.55
C ALA A 227 -6.77 -17.07 10.78
N GLU A 228 -5.91 -17.05 9.75
CA GLU A 228 -4.60 -16.39 9.81
C GLU A 228 -4.77 -14.87 9.98
N ALA A 229 -5.62 -14.23 9.19
CA ALA A 229 -5.86 -12.79 9.29
C ALA A 229 -6.38 -12.39 10.69
N ILE A 230 -7.33 -13.14 11.23
CA ILE A 230 -7.87 -12.93 12.57
C ILE A 230 -6.77 -13.15 13.62
N ARG A 231 -5.99 -14.21 13.50
CA ARG A 231 -4.88 -14.51 14.41
C ARG A 231 -3.88 -13.37 14.44
N GLN A 232 -3.44 -12.89 13.29
CA GLN A 232 -2.52 -11.76 13.18
C GLN A 232 -3.10 -10.51 13.84
N PHE A 233 -4.35 -10.17 13.53
CA PHE A 233 -5.02 -9.01 14.12
C PHE A 233 -5.04 -9.08 15.66
N LEU A 234 -5.44 -10.23 16.22
CA LEU A 234 -5.50 -10.43 17.67
C LEU A 234 -4.12 -10.38 18.33
N GLN A 235 -3.09 -10.96 17.69
CA GLN A 235 -1.72 -10.92 18.19
C GLN A 235 -1.14 -9.50 18.23
N PHE A 236 -1.47 -8.66 17.24
CA PHE A 236 -1.12 -7.24 17.28
C PHE A 236 -1.91 -6.49 18.36
N ALA A 237 -3.21 -6.74 18.46
CA ALA A 237 -4.06 -6.09 19.46
C ALA A 237 -3.61 -6.40 20.88
N ASP A 238 -3.30 -7.66 21.17
CA ASP A 238 -2.80 -8.10 22.49
C ASP A 238 -1.52 -7.37 22.93
N ARG A 239 -0.61 -7.11 21.99
CA ARG A 239 0.68 -6.46 22.26
C ARG A 239 0.64 -4.95 22.25
N MET A 240 -0.23 -4.37 21.42
CA MET A 240 -0.13 -2.95 21.08
C MET A 240 -1.32 -2.11 21.54
N PHE A 241 -2.48 -2.70 21.83
CA PHE A 241 -3.63 -1.95 22.32
C PHE A 241 -3.42 -1.51 23.77
N ILE A 242 -3.78 -0.28 24.08
CA ILE A 242 -3.71 0.34 25.41
C ILE A 242 -5.14 0.61 25.88
N PRO A 243 -5.76 -0.28 26.68
CA PRO A 243 -7.16 -0.16 27.06
C PRO A 243 -7.51 1.17 27.72
N GLU A 244 -6.62 1.70 28.56
CA GLU A 244 -6.84 2.95 29.32
C GLU A 244 -6.95 4.17 28.40
N LYS A 245 -6.37 4.08 27.19
CA LYS A 245 -6.41 5.14 26.17
C LYS A 245 -7.42 4.87 25.06
N GLY A 246 -7.86 3.62 24.88
CA GLY A 246 -8.64 3.20 23.71
C GLY A 246 -7.86 3.33 22.39
N LEU A 247 -6.52 3.28 22.43
CA LEU A 247 -5.62 3.51 21.32
C LEU A 247 -4.52 2.44 21.26
N TYR A 248 -3.96 2.25 20.09
CA TYR A 248 -2.77 1.42 19.92
C TYR A 248 -1.50 2.25 20.05
N ARG A 249 -0.47 1.67 20.71
CA ARG A 249 0.90 2.18 20.61
C ARG A 249 1.43 1.98 19.18
N HIS A 250 2.35 2.84 18.75
CA HIS A 250 2.92 2.72 17.42
C HIS A 250 3.93 1.59 17.26
N GLY A 251 4.68 1.27 18.29
CA GLY A 251 5.72 0.25 18.26
C GLY A 251 5.70 -0.64 19.51
N TRP A 252 6.16 -1.89 19.33
CA TRP A 252 6.39 -2.85 20.39
C TRP A 252 7.71 -3.56 20.12
N VAL A 253 8.49 -3.82 21.16
CA VAL A 253 9.81 -4.49 21.09
C VAL A 253 9.81 -5.64 22.07
N GLU A 254 10.04 -6.87 21.61
CA GLU A 254 9.96 -8.07 22.44
C GLU A 254 10.93 -8.07 23.62
N SER A 255 12.16 -7.58 23.39
CA SER A 255 13.20 -7.53 24.43
C SER A 255 13.06 -6.40 25.44
N SER A 256 12.04 -5.54 25.31
CA SER A 256 11.84 -4.37 26.17
C SER A 256 10.63 -4.55 27.07
N THR A 257 10.79 -4.22 28.35
CA THR A 257 9.68 -4.12 29.30
C THR A 257 8.95 -2.78 29.19
N ASP A 258 9.67 -1.74 28.75
CA ASP A 258 9.14 -0.39 28.51
C ASP A 258 8.91 -0.18 27.02
N HIS A 259 7.68 -0.47 26.56
CA HIS A 259 7.33 -0.25 25.18
C HIS A 259 7.03 1.23 24.89
N PRO A 260 7.27 1.71 23.65
CA PRO A 260 6.95 3.08 23.27
C PRO A 260 5.51 3.44 23.63
N ALA A 261 5.31 4.47 24.44
CA ALA A 261 3.98 4.94 24.85
C ALA A 261 3.32 5.85 23.80
N PHE A 262 3.98 6.03 22.67
CA PHE A 262 3.56 6.90 21.58
C PHE A 262 2.40 6.26 20.79
N CYS A 263 1.30 7.01 20.66
CA CYS A 263 0.13 6.63 19.89
C CYS A 263 0.04 7.58 18.68
N TRP A 264 0.42 7.09 17.53
CA TRP A 264 0.40 7.89 16.30
C TRP A 264 -0.94 7.77 15.59
N ALA A 265 -1.59 8.90 15.29
CA ALA A 265 -2.93 8.93 14.71
C ALA A 265 -3.03 8.16 13.38
N ARG A 266 -2.09 8.36 12.47
CA ARG A 266 -2.06 7.63 11.18
C ARG A 266 -1.99 6.12 11.40
N ALA A 267 -1.11 5.64 12.28
CA ALA A 267 -0.98 4.22 12.56
C ALA A 267 -2.24 3.63 13.22
N ASN A 268 -2.92 4.38 14.10
CA ASN A 268 -4.22 3.98 14.61
C ASN A 268 -5.28 3.91 13.51
N GLY A 269 -5.21 4.80 12.51
CA GLY A 269 -6.01 4.69 11.29
C GLY A 269 -5.77 3.39 10.54
N TRP A 270 -4.52 2.92 10.43
CA TRP A 270 -4.21 1.61 9.84
C TRP A 270 -4.87 0.45 10.59
N ALA A 271 -4.83 0.46 11.92
CA ALA A 271 -5.50 -0.57 12.72
C ALA A 271 -7.03 -0.59 12.48
N MET A 272 -7.65 0.59 12.40
CA MET A 272 -9.09 0.72 12.10
C MET A 272 -9.43 0.19 10.70
N LEU A 273 -8.66 0.58 9.68
CA LEU A 273 -8.86 0.10 8.30
C LEU A 273 -8.68 -1.41 8.21
N THR A 274 -7.68 -1.97 8.92
CA THR A 274 -7.47 -3.42 8.97
C THR A 274 -8.67 -4.15 9.58
N ALA A 275 -9.30 -3.56 10.60
CA ALA A 275 -10.50 -4.14 11.22
C ALA A 275 -11.73 -4.12 10.29
N CYS A 276 -11.72 -3.26 9.27
CA CYS A 276 -12.80 -3.17 8.28
C CYS A 276 -12.62 -4.15 7.09
N GLU A 277 -11.42 -4.69 6.88
CA GLU A 277 -11.11 -5.63 5.79
C GLU A 277 -11.55 -7.05 6.11
#